data_e2448ec693cde645d07430c2c0ca1916
#
_entry.id   e2448ec693cde645d07430c2c0ca1916
#
_cell.length_a   1.000
_cell.length_b   1.000
_cell.length_c   1.000
_cell.angle_alpha   90.00
_cell.angle_beta   90.00
_cell.angle_gamma   90.00
#
_symmetry.space_group_name_H-M   'P 1'
#
loop_
_entity.id
_entity.type
_entity.pdbx_description
1 polymer ?
#
loop_
_entity_poly.entity_id
_entity_poly.type
_entity_poly.pdbx_seq_one_letter_code
_entity_poly.pdbx_strand_id
1 'polypeptide(L)'
;GDKAISYETDKYNTQVPISFTNWVTTDLLEHSNEPDEKEDSEVVNPNNIKANENFKSGIFASYHVYPYYPEALVYQKEYREYEDEDGNVNPYKAYLEDLIKKHTMPVLVAEFGVPSSRGITHENIYTGFNQGGLDEKSQGEMDSSMLEDIYNTGYAGGIVFSWQDEWFKRTWNTMDYDIGGRRAYWSNIQTNEQNFGLLAFDPGSEESVCYIDGKIKDWK
;
A
#
# COMPACT_ATOMS: atom_id res chain seq x y z
N GLY A 1 0.29 17.71 -15.60
CA GLY A 1 -1.17 17.95 -15.60
C GLY A 1 -1.61 18.59 -16.89
N ASP A 2 -1.45 19.90 -17.05
CA ASP A 2 -2.05 20.70 -18.14
C ASP A 2 -1.89 20.12 -19.54
N LYS A 3 -0.69 19.68 -19.88
CA LYS A 3 -0.43 19.13 -21.22
C LYS A 3 -1.20 17.83 -21.48
N ALA A 4 -1.33 16.96 -20.49
CA ALA A 4 -2.08 15.72 -20.62
C ALA A 4 -3.58 16.01 -20.73
N ILE A 5 -4.10 16.88 -19.86
CA ILE A 5 -5.51 17.29 -19.88
C ILE A 5 -5.89 17.95 -21.20
N SER A 6 -5.05 18.89 -21.70
CA SER A 6 -5.29 19.54 -22.98
C SER A 6 -5.30 18.53 -24.13
N TYR A 7 -4.33 17.60 -24.15
CA TYR A 7 -4.27 16.57 -25.18
C TYR A 7 -5.51 15.66 -25.18
N GLU A 8 -5.96 15.20 -24.00
CA GLU A 8 -7.16 14.38 -23.88
C GLU A 8 -8.42 15.14 -24.29
N THR A 9 -8.53 16.40 -23.85
CA THR A 9 -9.66 17.26 -24.21
C THR A 9 -9.71 17.48 -25.73
N ASP A 10 -8.60 17.85 -26.35
CA ASP A 10 -8.54 18.20 -27.76
C ASP A 10 -8.71 16.97 -28.67
N LYS A 11 -8.13 15.84 -28.27
CA LYS A 11 -8.10 14.64 -29.11
C LYS A 11 -9.29 13.72 -28.89
N TYR A 12 -9.73 13.58 -27.66
CA TYR A 12 -10.76 12.58 -27.29
C TYR A 12 -12.05 13.21 -26.79
N ASN A 13 -12.10 14.53 -26.65
CA ASN A 13 -13.23 15.27 -26.07
C ASN A 13 -13.64 14.71 -24.70
N THR A 14 -12.66 14.36 -23.89
CA THR A 14 -12.85 13.82 -22.55
C THR A 14 -11.89 14.44 -21.56
N GLN A 15 -12.26 14.39 -20.30
CA GLN A 15 -11.40 14.74 -19.18
C GLN A 15 -11.60 13.71 -18.07
N VAL A 16 -10.53 13.28 -17.46
CA VAL A 16 -10.55 12.38 -16.28
C VAL A 16 -10.11 13.16 -15.04
N PRO A 17 -10.62 12.83 -13.85
CA PRO A 17 -10.11 13.38 -12.61
C PRO A 17 -8.60 13.11 -12.48
N ILE A 18 -7.88 14.04 -11.88
CA ILE A 18 -6.43 13.93 -11.72
C ILE A 18 -6.04 14.12 -10.26
N SER A 19 -5.03 13.39 -9.83
CA SER A 19 -4.42 13.57 -8.52
C SER A 19 -2.91 13.76 -8.61
N PHE A 20 -2.36 14.31 -7.55
CA PHE A 20 -0.96 14.19 -7.20
C PHE A 20 -0.88 13.18 -6.06
N THR A 21 -0.18 12.07 -6.28
CA THR A 21 -0.05 11.03 -5.26
C THR A 21 1.07 11.39 -4.29
N ASN A 22 0.71 11.43 -3.02
CA ASN A 22 1.61 11.65 -1.90
C ASN A 22 1.97 10.36 -1.20
N TRP A 23 3.03 10.45 -0.44
CA TRP A 23 3.47 9.47 0.54
C TRP A 23 3.19 9.98 1.95
N VAL A 24 3.00 9.09 2.91
CA VAL A 24 2.67 9.48 4.29
C VAL A 24 3.78 10.31 4.95
N THR A 25 5.04 10.13 4.54
CA THR A 25 6.18 10.93 5.02
C THR A 25 6.18 12.38 4.53
N THR A 26 5.23 12.76 3.68
CA THR A 26 5.06 14.11 3.14
C THR A 26 3.63 14.60 3.29
N ASP A 27 2.88 14.04 4.20
CA ASP A 27 1.49 14.41 4.45
C ASP A 27 1.31 15.77 5.14
N LEU A 28 0.12 16.06 5.61
CA LEU A 28 -0.24 17.33 6.25
C LEU A 28 -0.28 17.24 7.78
N LEU A 29 0.14 16.12 8.35
CA LEU A 29 0.17 15.88 9.78
C LEU A 29 1.59 16.12 10.32
N GLU A 30 1.68 16.30 11.62
CA GLU A 30 2.96 16.38 12.34
C GLU A 30 3.14 15.09 13.16
N HIS A 31 4.24 14.40 12.94
CA HIS A 31 4.53 13.12 13.57
C HIS A 31 5.70 13.25 14.56
N SER A 32 5.44 13.86 15.72
CA SER A 32 6.46 14.17 16.73
C SER A 32 7.17 12.93 17.31
N ASN A 33 6.63 11.74 17.11
CA ASN A 33 7.19 10.47 17.58
C ASN A 33 7.82 9.65 16.44
N GLU A 34 8.00 10.25 15.25
CA GLU A 34 8.75 9.62 14.17
C GLU A 34 10.23 9.52 14.56
N PRO A 35 10.81 8.31 14.65
CA PRO A 35 12.20 8.12 15.06
C PRO A 35 13.20 8.52 13.99
N ASP A 36 12.84 8.54 12.71
CA ASP A 36 13.67 9.05 11.64
C ASP A 36 13.24 10.47 11.26
N GLU A 37 14.03 11.47 11.69
CA GLU A 37 13.77 12.89 11.39
C GLU A 37 13.60 13.20 9.89
N LYS A 38 14.04 12.33 9.00
CA LYS A 38 13.89 12.51 7.56
C LYS A 38 12.53 12.05 7.02
N GLU A 39 11.82 11.25 7.78
CA GLU A 39 10.53 10.68 7.37
C GLU A 39 9.34 11.65 7.58
N ASP A 40 9.56 12.79 8.24
CA ASP A 40 8.56 13.84 8.45
C ASP A 40 9.14 15.24 8.29
N SER A 41 10.12 15.42 7.41
CA SER A 41 10.85 16.69 7.25
C SER A 41 10.24 17.67 6.27
N GLU A 42 9.32 17.22 5.41
CA GLU A 42 8.74 18.01 4.32
C GLU A 42 7.24 17.78 4.21
N VAL A 43 6.51 18.84 3.88
CA VAL A 43 5.06 18.80 3.71
C VAL A 43 4.68 19.15 2.28
N VAL A 44 4.01 18.23 1.59
CA VAL A 44 3.43 18.48 0.27
C VAL A 44 1.92 18.62 0.40
N ASN A 45 1.42 19.87 0.29
CA ASN A 45 0.01 20.17 0.49
C ASN A 45 -0.80 20.11 -0.82
N PRO A 46 -1.58 19.04 -1.07
CA PRO A 46 -2.42 18.93 -2.25
C PRO A 46 -3.49 20.01 -2.35
N ASN A 47 -3.91 20.61 -1.23
CA ASN A 47 -4.89 21.70 -1.23
C ASN A 47 -4.40 22.96 -1.98
N ASN A 48 -3.10 23.07 -2.25
CA ASN A 48 -2.52 24.14 -3.05
C ASN A 48 -2.69 23.94 -4.55
N ILE A 49 -3.00 22.71 -4.99
CA ILE A 49 -3.26 22.39 -6.40
C ILE A 49 -4.70 22.76 -6.72
N LYS A 50 -4.89 23.68 -7.69
CA LYS A 50 -6.21 24.19 -8.05
C LYS A 50 -6.52 23.89 -9.50
N ALA A 51 -7.70 23.35 -9.76
CA ALA A 51 -8.26 23.27 -11.10
C ALA A 51 -8.61 24.68 -11.61
N ASN A 52 -8.33 24.95 -12.87
CA ASN A 52 -8.86 26.14 -13.52
C ASN A 52 -10.29 25.89 -14.04
N GLU A 53 -10.95 26.94 -14.52
CA GLU A 53 -12.34 26.86 -14.99
C GLU A 53 -12.60 25.92 -16.18
N ASN A 54 -11.56 25.59 -16.94
CA ASN A 54 -11.65 24.72 -18.12
C ASN A 54 -11.54 23.24 -17.75
N PHE A 55 -11.00 22.92 -16.56
CA PHE A 55 -10.88 21.55 -16.07
C PHE A 55 -12.08 21.19 -15.23
N LYS A 56 -13.00 20.39 -15.78
CA LYS A 56 -14.31 20.07 -15.18
C LYS A 56 -14.33 18.77 -14.40
N SER A 57 -13.40 17.86 -14.67
CA SER A 57 -13.38 16.52 -14.02
C SER A 57 -12.99 16.55 -12.56
N GLY A 58 -12.29 17.59 -12.12
CA GLY A 58 -11.92 17.78 -10.72
C GLY A 58 -10.57 17.17 -10.35
N ILE A 59 -10.13 17.54 -9.15
CA ILE A 59 -8.88 17.11 -8.54
C ILE A 59 -9.22 16.36 -7.26
N PHE A 60 -8.46 15.32 -6.95
CA PHE A 60 -8.51 14.61 -5.68
C PHE A 60 -7.09 14.42 -5.13
N ALA A 61 -6.97 14.25 -3.82
CA ALA A 61 -5.72 13.84 -3.18
C ALA A 61 -5.60 12.33 -3.17
N SER A 62 -4.40 11.80 -3.26
CA SER A 62 -4.16 10.37 -3.13
C SER A 62 -2.88 10.08 -2.35
N TYR A 63 -2.91 8.98 -1.58
CA TYR A 63 -1.82 8.57 -0.71
C TYR A 63 -1.60 7.08 -0.80
N HIS A 64 -0.32 6.65 -0.67
CA HIS A 64 0.01 5.28 -0.33
C HIS A 64 0.04 5.17 1.19
N VAL A 65 -0.82 4.36 1.78
CA VAL A 65 -0.95 4.24 3.24
C VAL A 65 -0.86 2.78 3.65
N TYR A 66 0.23 2.45 4.32
CA TYR A 66 0.49 1.11 4.85
C TYR A 66 0.45 1.11 6.38
N PRO A 67 0.01 0.02 7.03
CA PRO A 67 -0.24 0.00 8.47
C PRO A 67 1.03 -0.12 9.33
N TYR A 68 2.18 -0.31 8.72
CA TYR A 68 3.46 -0.59 9.38
C TYR A 68 4.54 0.45 9.09
N TYR A 69 4.30 1.39 8.19
CA TYR A 69 5.28 2.40 7.77
C TYR A 69 4.58 3.71 7.34
N PRO A 70 5.11 4.90 7.68
CA PRO A 70 6.31 5.13 8.52
C PRO A 70 6.09 4.74 9.99
N GLU A 71 7.16 4.69 10.77
CA GLU A 71 7.17 4.25 12.15
C GLU A 71 6.26 5.07 13.07
N ALA A 72 5.98 6.33 12.74
CA ALA A 72 5.00 7.14 13.45
C ALA A 72 3.63 6.44 13.60
N LEU A 73 3.19 5.70 12.60
CA LEU A 73 1.94 4.93 12.64
C LEU A 73 1.95 3.84 13.70
N VAL A 74 3.13 3.33 14.05
CA VAL A 74 3.32 2.28 15.06
C VAL A 74 3.52 2.87 16.45
N TYR A 75 4.29 3.95 16.55
CA TYR A 75 4.77 4.45 17.86
C TYR A 75 4.05 5.68 18.37
N GLN A 76 3.34 6.43 17.55
CA GLN A 76 2.59 7.59 17.97
C GLN A 76 1.47 7.17 18.92
N LYS A 77 1.49 7.75 20.13
CA LYS A 77 0.60 7.31 21.22
C LYS A 77 -0.86 7.42 20.85
N GLU A 78 -1.24 8.50 20.19
CA GLU A 78 -2.62 8.80 19.80
C GLU A 78 -3.16 7.75 18.83
N TYR A 79 -2.30 7.16 17.99
CA TYR A 79 -2.69 6.09 17.06
C TYR A 79 -2.69 4.73 17.71
N ARG A 80 -1.63 4.38 18.42
CA ARG A 80 -1.50 3.05 19.04
C ARG A 80 -2.48 2.77 20.18
N GLU A 81 -3.06 3.80 20.77
CA GLU A 81 -4.05 3.69 21.85
C GLU A 81 -5.48 3.97 21.35
N TYR A 82 -5.66 4.23 20.03
CA TYR A 82 -6.97 4.41 19.45
C TYR A 82 -7.72 3.08 19.35
N GLU A 83 -8.93 3.03 19.87
CA GLU A 83 -9.84 1.90 19.75
C GLU A 83 -10.96 2.26 18.77
N ASP A 84 -11.22 1.38 17.81
CA ASP A 84 -12.33 1.49 16.89
C ASP A 84 -13.69 1.20 17.58
N GLU A 85 -14.78 1.21 16.81
CA GLU A 85 -16.13 0.99 17.33
C GLU A 85 -16.36 -0.39 17.94
N ASP A 86 -15.53 -1.36 17.56
CA ASP A 86 -15.56 -2.73 18.06
C ASP A 86 -14.63 -2.93 19.27
N GLY A 87 -13.90 -1.89 19.68
CA GLY A 87 -12.97 -1.88 20.78
C GLY A 87 -11.61 -2.51 20.46
N ASN A 88 -11.26 -2.62 19.19
CA ASN A 88 -9.95 -3.07 18.76
C ASN A 88 -8.99 -1.88 18.60
N VAL A 89 -7.73 -2.10 18.98
CA VAL A 89 -6.67 -1.11 18.70
C VAL A 89 -6.47 -1.00 17.19
N ASN A 90 -6.71 0.18 16.63
CA ASN A 90 -6.68 0.41 15.19
C ASN A 90 -5.95 1.70 14.80
N PRO A 91 -4.61 1.70 14.82
CA PRO A 91 -3.82 2.87 14.45
C PRO A 91 -3.99 3.27 12.99
N TYR A 92 -4.29 2.33 12.09
CA TYR A 92 -4.52 2.61 10.69
C TYR A 92 -5.75 3.51 10.49
N LYS A 93 -6.87 3.16 11.10
CA LYS A 93 -8.09 3.96 11.08
C LYS A 93 -7.88 5.33 11.70
N ALA A 94 -7.19 5.39 12.86
CA ALA A 94 -6.88 6.66 13.53
C ALA A 94 -6.12 7.63 12.61
N TYR A 95 -5.11 7.13 11.93
CA TYR A 95 -4.35 7.91 10.96
C TYR A 95 -5.23 8.39 9.78
N LEU A 96 -6.04 7.49 9.21
CA LEU A 96 -6.96 7.85 8.12
C LEU A 96 -7.93 8.95 8.53
N GLU A 97 -8.48 8.88 9.75
CA GLU A 97 -9.39 9.92 10.27
C GLU A 97 -8.72 11.28 10.42
N ASP A 98 -7.45 11.31 10.81
CA ASP A 98 -6.71 12.56 10.95
C ASP A 98 -6.31 13.14 9.60
N LEU A 99 -5.83 12.30 8.70
CA LEU A 99 -5.40 12.73 7.38
C LEU A 99 -6.56 13.32 6.55
N ILE A 100 -7.72 12.67 6.54
CA ILE A 100 -8.86 13.14 5.73
C ILE A 100 -9.34 14.52 6.17
N LYS A 101 -9.28 14.84 7.46
CA LYS A 101 -9.66 16.15 8.01
C LYS A 101 -8.81 17.33 7.49
N LYS A 102 -7.62 17.04 7.00
CA LYS A 102 -6.69 18.05 6.45
C LYS A 102 -7.00 18.45 5.01
N HIS A 103 -7.91 17.75 4.34
CA HIS A 103 -8.18 17.92 2.92
C HIS A 103 -9.48 18.66 2.64
N THR A 104 -9.48 19.42 1.55
CA THR A 104 -10.66 20.16 1.05
C THR A 104 -11.22 19.55 -0.25
N MET A 105 -10.73 18.38 -0.62
CA MET A 105 -11.09 17.64 -1.82
C MET A 105 -11.26 16.16 -1.46
N PRO A 106 -11.86 15.32 -2.32
CA PRO A 106 -11.88 13.87 -2.11
C PRO A 106 -10.47 13.30 -1.94
N VAL A 107 -10.32 12.31 -1.08
CA VAL A 107 -9.04 11.62 -0.82
C VAL A 107 -9.19 10.15 -1.20
N LEU A 108 -8.21 9.61 -1.92
CA LEU A 108 -8.12 8.21 -2.31
C LEU A 108 -6.91 7.57 -1.63
N VAL A 109 -7.07 6.39 -1.04
CA VAL A 109 -5.93 5.55 -0.69
C VAL A 109 -5.52 4.80 -1.95
N ALA A 110 -4.45 5.27 -2.60
CA ALA A 110 -4.00 4.77 -3.90
C ALA A 110 -3.17 3.48 -3.80
N GLU A 111 -2.67 3.16 -2.61
CA GLU A 111 -2.11 1.87 -2.26
C GLU A 111 -2.34 1.57 -0.78
N PHE A 112 -2.75 0.34 -0.50
CA PHE A 112 -2.76 -0.27 0.82
C PHE A 112 -2.61 -1.78 0.69
N GLY A 113 -2.21 -2.46 1.74
CA GLY A 113 -2.11 -3.92 1.78
C GLY A 113 -1.01 -4.42 2.72
N VAL A 114 -1.02 -5.72 2.96
CA VAL A 114 0.03 -6.46 3.66
C VAL A 114 0.43 -7.69 2.84
N PRO A 115 1.70 -8.10 2.82
CA PRO A 115 2.13 -9.26 2.05
C PRO A 115 2.11 -10.55 2.87
N SER A 116 1.75 -11.66 2.23
CA SER A 116 1.89 -13.02 2.78
C SER A 116 3.29 -13.60 2.54
N SER A 117 4.34 -12.82 2.78
CA SER A 117 5.73 -13.23 2.57
C SER A 117 6.36 -13.78 3.85
N ARG A 118 7.42 -14.59 3.69
CA ARG A 118 8.22 -15.09 4.84
C ARG A 118 9.16 -14.04 5.40
N GLY A 119 9.71 -13.19 4.52
CA GLY A 119 10.55 -12.08 4.96
C GLY A 119 9.72 -10.99 5.61
N ILE A 120 10.27 -10.38 6.65
CA ILE A 120 9.67 -9.26 7.36
C ILE A 120 10.62 -8.08 7.26
N THR A 121 10.08 -6.89 7.05
CA THR A 121 10.87 -5.65 7.04
C THR A 121 10.40 -4.66 8.08
N HIS A 122 9.11 -4.39 8.12
CA HIS A 122 8.49 -3.49 9.09
C HIS A 122 7.44 -4.25 9.89
N GLU A 123 7.45 -4.07 11.20
CA GLU A 123 6.52 -4.70 12.11
C GLU A 123 5.66 -3.67 12.83
N ASN A 124 4.38 -3.87 12.81
CA ASN A 124 3.49 -3.26 13.79
C ASN A 124 3.32 -4.20 14.98
N ILE A 125 4.16 -4.01 15.98
CA ILE A 125 4.25 -4.89 17.17
C ILE A 125 2.98 -4.88 18.04
N TYR A 126 2.08 -3.92 17.83
CA TYR A 126 0.84 -3.79 18.60
C TYR A 126 -0.34 -4.48 17.94
N THR A 127 -0.37 -4.52 16.62
CA THR A 127 -1.51 -5.04 15.86
C THR A 127 -1.19 -6.26 15.01
N GLY A 128 0.10 -6.49 14.71
CA GLY A 128 0.53 -7.56 13.81
C GLY A 128 0.32 -7.29 12.32
N PHE A 129 -0.13 -6.09 11.94
CA PHE A 129 -0.21 -5.65 10.54
C PHE A 129 1.20 -5.35 10.01
N ASN A 130 1.92 -6.38 9.64
CA ASN A 130 3.35 -6.33 9.31
C ASN A 130 3.58 -6.35 7.80
N GLN A 131 4.75 -5.85 7.39
CA GLN A 131 5.23 -6.07 6.03
C GLN A 131 5.94 -7.43 5.94
N GLY A 132 5.16 -8.50 5.95
CA GLY A 132 5.62 -9.88 5.87
C GLY A 132 5.38 -10.70 7.13
N GLY A 133 5.79 -11.97 7.07
CA GLY A 133 5.59 -12.92 8.16
C GLY A 133 4.14 -13.38 8.36
N LEU A 134 3.28 -13.14 7.36
CA LEU A 134 1.85 -13.47 7.37
C LEU A 134 1.57 -14.64 6.43
N ASP A 135 0.50 -15.37 6.67
CA ASP A 135 -0.07 -16.31 5.71
C ASP A 135 -1.15 -15.62 4.83
N GLU A 136 -1.55 -16.29 3.76
CA GLU A 136 -2.53 -15.75 2.79
C GLU A 136 -3.89 -15.46 3.43
N LYS A 137 -4.29 -16.24 4.45
CA LYS A 137 -5.56 -16.01 5.14
C LYS A 137 -5.50 -14.73 5.96
N SER A 138 -4.42 -14.55 6.73
CA SER A 138 -4.19 -13.34 7.52
C SER A 138 -4.08 -12.11 6.63
N GLN A 139 -3.40 -12.22 5.48
CA GLN A 139 -3.35 -11.16 4.46
C GLN A 139 -4.75 -10.75 4.03
N GLY A 140 -5.58 -11.71 3.62
CA GLY A 140 -6.94 -11.41 3.14
C GLY A 140 -7.85 -10.81 4.22
N GLU A 141 -7.74 -11.26 5.46
CA GLU A 141 -8.48 -10.69 6.59
C GLU A 141 -8.03 -9.25 6.89
N MET A 142 -6.73 -8.98 6.89
CA MET A 142 -6.17 -7.65 7.14
C MET A 142 -6.48 -6.68 5.98
N ASP A 143 -6.33 -7.11 4.74
CA ASP A 143 -6.66 -6.28 3.56
C ASP A 143 -8.15 -5.91 3.54
N SER A 144 -9.03 -6.84 3.91
CA SER A 144 -10.46 -6.58 4.02
C SER A 144 -10.76 -5.56 5.11
N SER A 145 -10.15 -5.70 6.28
CA SER A 145 -10.30 -4.76 7.40
C SER A 145 -9.82 -3.36 7.03
N MET A 146 -8.66 -3.23 6.39
CA MET A 146 -8.16 -1.93 5.93
C MET A 146 -9.09 -1.28 4.90
N LEU A 147 -9.67 -2.05 3.98
CA LEU A 147 -10.64 -1.52 3.02
C LEU A 147 -11.92 -1.03 3.70
N GLU A 148 -12.38 -1.73 4.73
CA GLU A 148 -13.52 -1.30 5.56
C GLU A 148 -13.21 0.00 6.29
N ASP A 149 -12.02 0.14 6.87
CA ASP A 149 -11.58 1.38 7.51
C ASP A 149 -11.53 2.56 6.53
N ILE A 150 -10.98 2.35 5.33
CA ILE A 150 -10.95 3.35 4.26
C ILE A 150 -12.36 3.80 3.89
N TYR A 151 -13.29 2.85 3.75
CA TYR A 151 -14.69 3.14 3.43
C TYR A 151 -15.38 3.89 4.56
N ASN A 152 -15.28 3.39 5.79
CA ASN A 152 -15.97 3.93 6.96
C ASN A 152 -15.46 5.34 7.35
N THR A 153 -14.19 5.64 7.07
CA THR A 153 -13.58 6.96 7.30
C THR A 153 -14.01 7.98 6.24
N GLY A 154 -14.64 7.56 5.14
CA GLY A 154 -15.19 8.46 4.12
C GLY A 154 -14.23 8.83 2.99
N TYR A 155 -13.21 8.03 2.76
CA TYR A 155 -12.35 8.15 1.57
C TYR A 155 -13.13 7.84 0.29
N ALA A 156 -12.65 8.34 -0.83
CA ALA A 156 -13.23 8.07 -2.14
C ALA A 156 -13.07 6.60 -2.57
N GLY A 157 -12.21 5.86 -1.92
CA GLY A 157 -11.96 4.45 -2.10
C GLY A 157 -10.53 4.05 -1.76
N GLY A 158 -10.23 2.76 -1.91
CA GLY A 158 -8.90 2.19 -1.75
C GLY A 158 -8.51 1.33 -2.95
N ILE A 159 -7.23 1.34 -3.32
CA ILE A 159 -6.66 0.47 -4.34
C ILE A 159 -5.67 -0.45 -3.64
N VAL A 160 -6.01 -1.75 -3.61
CA VAL A 160 -5.16 -2.74 -2.97
C VAL A 160 -3.86 -2.94 -3.77
N PHE A 161 -2.77 -2.98 -3.09
CA PHE A 161 -1.50 -3.40 -3.63
C PHE A 161 -1.22 -4.85 -3.18
N SER A 162 -1.32 -5.88 -4.13
CA SER A 162 -1.46 -5.69 -5.56
C SER A 162 -2.41 -6.74 -6.19
N TRP A 163 -2.59 -6.67 -7.54
CA TRP A 163 -3.45 -7.61 -8.25
C TRP A 163 -2.94 -9.06 -8.21
N GLN A 164 -1.64 -9.24 -8.42
CA GLN A 164 -1.01 -10.56 -8.41
C GLN A 164 0.39 -10.50 -7.81
N ASP A 165 0.89 -11.64 -7.36
CA ASP A 165 2.23 -11.79 -6.82
C ASP A 165 3.31 -11.39 -7.84
N GLU A 166 4.37 -10.77 -7.31
CA GLU A 166 5.52 -10.30 -8.08
C GLU A 166 6.77 -11.12 -7.70
N TRP A 167 6.76 -12.41 -7.98
CA TRP A 167 7.80 -13.37 -7.61
C TRP A 167 9.23 -12.95 -8.00
N PHE A 168 9.38 -12.07 -8.98
CA PHE A 168 10.65 -11.53 -9.46
C PHE A 168 11.14 -10.32 -8.66
N LYS A 169 10.35 -9.82 -7.72
CA LYS A 169 10.63 -8.57 -6.99
C LYS A 169 11.86 -8.71 -6.09
N ARG A 170 12.64 -7.65 -6.03
CA ARG A 170 13.73 -7.46 -5.08
C ARG A 170 13.41 -6.30 -4.18
N THR A 171 13.67 -6.48 -2.90
CA THR A 171 13.47 -5.46 -1.90
C THR A 171 14.70 -5.30 -1.02
N TRP A 172 14.74 -4.23 -0.27
CA TRP A 172 15.88 -3.81 0.53
C TRP A 172 16.36 -4.86 1.54
N ASN A 173 15.51 -5.73 2.05
CA ASN A 173 15.88 -6.76 3.00
C ASN A 173 16.73 -7.90 2.40
N THR A 174 16.68 -8.09 1.08
CA THR A 174 17.43 -9.16 0.39
C THR A 174 18.35 -8.66 -0.72
N MET A 175 18.25 -7.39 -1.08
CA MET A 175 18.91 -6.84 -2.28
C MET A 175 20.41 -7.07 -2.32
N ASP A 176 21.09 -6.95 -1.20
CA ASP A 176 22.55 -7.11 -1.11
C ASP A 176 23.01 -8.58 -1.23
N TYR A 177 22.09 -9.51 -1.03
CA TYR A 177 22.37 -10.94 -1.09
C TYR A 177 21.97 -11.57 -2.43
N ASP A 178 21.22 -10.84 -3.26
CA ASP A 178 20.73 -11.34 -4.53
C ASP A 178 21.80 -11.26 -5.64
N ILE A 179 21.92 -12.34 -6.40
CA ILE A 179 22.76 -12.38 -7.59
C ILE A 179 21.95 -11.80 -8.77
N GLY A 180 22.27 -10.57 -9.18
CA GLY A 180 21.52 -9.80 -10.19
C GLY A 180 21.29 -10.56 -11.51
N GLY A 181 22.25 -11.34 -11.99
CA GLY A 181 22.14 -12.13 -13.22
C GLY A 181 21.21 -13.35 -13.13
N ARG A 182 20.74 -13.72 -11.94
CA ARG A 182 19.84 -14.87 -11.71
C ARG A 182 18.39 -14.44 -11.41
N ARG A 183 18.10 -13.16 -11.27
CA ARG A 183 16.79 -12.68 -10.85
C ARG A 183 15.62 -13.14 -11.72
N ALA A 184 15.82 -13.26 -13.02
CA ALA A 184 14.79 -13.71 -13.94
C ALA A 184 14.35 -15.17 -13.71
N TYR A 185 15.15 -15.96 -12.99
CA TYR A 185 14.94 -17.40 -12.80
C TYR A 185 14.91 -17.81 -11.32
N TRP A 186 15.05 -16.86 -10.41
CA TRP A 186 15.20 -17.14 -9.00
C TRP A 186 14.39 -16.19 -8.14
N SER A 187 13.46 -16.76 -7.39
CA SER A 187 12.70 -16.06 -6.36
C SER A 187 13.41 -16.23 -5.01
N ASN A 188 13.61 -15.14 -4.29
CA ASN A 188 14.09 -15.19 -2.91
C ASN A 188 12.90 -15.12 -1.95
N ILE A 189 12.57 -16.25 -1.34
CA ILE A 189 11.41 -16.37 -0.44
C ILE A 189 11.49 -15.50 0.83
N GLN A 190 12.63 -14.88 1.09
CA GLN A 190 12.82 -13.94 2.18
C GLN A 190 12.58 -12.47 1.75
N THR A 191 12.30 -12.24 0.47
CA THR A 191 11.88 -10.93 -0.02
C THR A 191 10.50 -10.61 0.53
N ASN A 192 10.38 -9.46 1.18
CA ASN A 192 9.17 -9.10 1.91
C ASN A 192 7.99 -8.65 1.01
N GLU A 193 8.22 -8.34 -0.26
CA GLU A 193 7.19 -7.78 -1.15
C GLU A 193 6.78 -8.68 -2.33
N GLN A 194 7.19 -9.92 -2.37
CA GLN A 194 6.82 -10.80 -3.48
C GLN A 194 5.34 -11.19 -3.48
N ASN A 195 4.74 -11.32 -2.30
CA ASN A 195 3.43 -11.92 -2.10
C ASN A 195 2.42 -10.89 -1.57
N PHE A 196 2.30 -9.76 -2.25
CA PHE A 196 1.22 -8.79 -2.03
C PHE A 196 -0.04 -9.10 -2.85
N GLY A 197 0.06 -10.05 -3.79
CA GLY A 197 -1.01 -10.32 -4.75
C GLY A 197 -2.28 -10.86 -4.11
N LEU A 198 -3.44 -10.38 -4.59
CA LEU A 198 -4.73 -11.04 -4.38
C LEU A 198 -4.79 -12.37 -5.13
N LEU A 199 -3.98 -12.52 -6.19
CA LEU A 199 -3.81 -13.72 -6.97
C LEU A 199 -2.39 -14.22 -6.82
N ALA A 200 -2.24 -15.42 -6.26
CA ALA A 200 -0.98 -16.14 -6.22
C ALA A 200 -0.74 -16.93 -7.52
N PHE A 201 0.51 -17.29 -7.78
CA PHE A 201 0.81 -18.26 -8.84
C PHE A 201 0.48 -19.67 -8.36
N ASP A 202 -0.51 -20.29 -9.00
CA ASP A 202 -0.91 -21.66 -8.73
C ASP A 202 0.26 -22.61 -9.03
N PRO A 203 0.66 -23.48 -8.09
CA PRO A 203 1.68 -24.49 -8.32
C PRO A 203 1.29 -25.55 -9.37
N GLY A 204 0.10 -25.47 -9.93
CA GLY A 204 -0.48 -26.43 -10.86
C GLY A 204 -1.39 -27.47 -10.17
N SER A 205 -2.02 -28.31 -10.94
CA SER A 205 -2.81 -29.44 -10.47
C SER A 205 -2.05 -30.77 -10.63
N GLU A 206 -2.57 -31.85 -10.03
CA GLU A 206 -2.00 -33.19 -10.21
C GLU A 206 -2.00 -33.68 -11.66
N GLU A 207 -2.85 -33.07 -12.51
CA GLU A 207 -2.95 -33.33 -13.95
C GLU A 207 -1.97 -32.49 -14.78
N SER A 208 -1.31 -31.49 -14.16
CA SER A 208 -0.28 -30.67 -14.83
C SER A 208 0.94 -31.49 -15.16
N VAL A 209 1.68 -31.09 -16.20
CA VAL A 209 2.97 -31.71 -16.58
C VAL A 209 3.99 -31.66 -15.44
N CYS A 210 3.93 -30.60 -14.64
CA CYS A 210 4.69 -30.47 -13.42
C CYS A 210 3.77 -29.87 -12.35
N TYR A 211 3.68 -30.54 -11.21
CA TYR A 211 2.95 -30.06 -10.03
C TYR A 211 3.92 -29.87 -8.88
N ILE A 212 3.97 -28.69 -8.33
CA ILE A 212 4.94 -28.30 -7.29
C ILE A 212 4.37 -28.67 -5.91
N ASP A 213 4.37 -29.98 -5.61
CA ASP A 213 3.88 -30.52 -4.33
C ASP A 213 5.03 -30.99 -3.39
N GLY A 214 6.26 -30.65 -3.73
CA GLY A 214 7.47 -31.10 -3.03
C GLY A 214 7.90 -32.54 -3.32
N LYS A 215 7.24 -33.24 -4.24
CA LYS A 215 7.59 -34.60 -4.64
C LYS A 215 8.39 -34.60 -5.95
N ILE A 216 9.37 -35.45 -6.03
CA ILE A 216 10.27 -35.52 -7.19
C ILE A 216 9.67 -36.22 -8.43
N LYS A 217 8.50 -36.82 -8.31
CA LYS A 217 7.87 -37.61 -9.36
C LYS A 217 7.62 -36.88 -10.68
N ASP A 218 7.41 -35.56 -10.61
CA ASP A 218 7.07 -34.71 -11.75
C ASP A 218 8.30 -34.16 -12.49
N TRP A 219 9.48 -34.40 -11.94
CA TRP A 219 10.77 -33.92 -12.49
C TRP A 219 11.51 -35.05 -13.25
N LYS A 220 10.86 -35.62 -14.22
CA LYS A 220 11.46 -36.73 -15.03
C LYS A 220 12.01 -36.22 -16.36
#